data_731b8278dc76855910ce51085d63d6b0
#
_entry.id   731b8278dc76855910ce51085d63d6b0
#
_cell.length_a   1.000
_cell.length_b   1.000
_cell.length_c   1.000
_cell.angle_alpha   90.00
_cell.angle_beta   90.00
_cell.angle_gamma   90.00
#
_symmetry.space_group_name_H-M   'P 1'
#
loop_
_entity.id
_entity.type
_entity.pdbx_description
1 polymer ?
#
loop_
_entity_poly.entity_id
_entity_poly.type
_entity_poly.pdbx_seq_one_letter_code
_entity_poly.pdbx_strand_id
1 'polypeptide(L)'
;LEGRPAANILITGDAGTGKSSTVKAVGNELRDRGLRILEVRKDQLRELPWILDALNTNPLKFILFIDDLSFQKDDDNFSALKAILEGSVSAKSANVVIYATSNRRHLVKESFSQRDGDDIHRNDTMQEIISLSERFGIQITFQKPNRQTYLDIVRHLADERGVSYDPAQLEIEAERFALGRGGRS
;
A
#
# COMPACT_ATOMS: atom_id res chain seq x y z
N LEU A 1 8.64 -11.50 12.89
CA LEU A 1 10.05 -11.51 13.32
C LEU A 1 10.45 -12.80 14.05
N GLU A 2 9.49 -13.63 14.40
CA GLU A 2 9.67 -14.91 15.14
C GLU A 2 10.08 -16.08 14.23
N GLY A 3 10.47 -15.83 12.97
CA GLY A 3 10.86 -16.88 12.03
C GLY A 3 9.71 -17.65 11.40
N ARG A 4 8.46 -17.25 11.65
CA ARG A 4 7.29 -17.83 10.99
C ARG A 4 7.12 -17.22 9.59
N PRO A 5 6.60 -17.98 8.61
CA PRO A 5 6.25 -17.43 7.31
C PRO A 5 5.27 -16.27 7.47
N ALA A 6 5.57 -15.13 6.85
CA ALA A 6 4.69 -13.97 6.81
C ALA A 6 3.92 -13.94 5.48
N ALA A 7 2.71 -13.41 5.51
CA ALA A 7 1.92 -13.19 4.31
C ALA A 7 2.25 -11.82 3.70
N ASN A 8 2.24 -11.75 2.38
CA ASN A 8 2.28 -10.48 1.67
C ASN A 8 1.00 -9.68 1.93
N ILE A 9 1.09 -8.36 2.01
CA ILE A 9 -0.02 -7.48 2.39
C ILE A 9 -0.30 -6.48 1.27
N LEU A 10 -1.57 -6.40 0.87
CA LEU A 10 -2.09 -5.36 0.02
C LEU A 10 -2.97 -4.40 0.84
N ILE A 11 -2.61 -3.12 0.86
CA ILE A 11 -3.36 -2.07 1.56
C ILE A 11 -4.02 -1.18 0.51
N THR A 12 -5.35 -1.17 0.49
CA THR A 12 -6.14 -0.38 -0.45
C THR A 12 -6.89 0.75 0.25
N GLY A 13 -7.36 1.71 -0.50
CA GLY A 13 -8.18 2.81 0.03
C GLY A 13 -7.87 4.15 -0.63
N ASP A 14 -8.65 5.17 -0.32
CA ASP A 14 -8.50 6.50 -0.91
C ASP A 14 -7.14 7.14 -0.58
N ALA A 15 -6.72 8.11 -1.40
CA ALA A 15 -5.53 8.90 -1.11
C ALA A 15 -5.67 9.64 0.23
N GLY A 16 -4.55 9.78 0.96
CA GLY A 16 -4.53 10.49 2.25
C GLY A 16 -5.08 9.70 3.45
N THR A 17 -5.49 8.44 3.31
CA THR A 17 -6.03 7.64 4.43
C THR A 17 -4.97 7.03 5.36
N GLY A 18 -3.69 7.31 5.14
CA GLY A 18 -2.61 6.86 6.01
C GLY A 18 -1.96 5.51 5.64
N LYS A 19 -2.28 4.93 4.48
CA LYS A 19 -1.75 3.62 4.05
C LYS A 19 -0.22 3.53 4.12
N SER A 20 0.46 4.40 3.38
CA SER A 20 1.93 4.43 3.32
C SER A 20 2.55 4.81 4.66
N SER A 21 1.92 5.73 5.40
CA SER A 21 2.35 6.14 6.74
C SER A 21 2.31 4.96 7.72
N THR A 22 1.28 4.12 7.65
CA THR A 22 1.16 2.92 8.51
C THR A 22 2.29 1.92 8.24
N VAL A 23 2.63 1.66 6.97
CA VAL A 23 3.76 0.78 6.64
C VAL A 23 5.07 1.33 7.21
N LYS A 24 5.31 2.63 7.03
CA LYS A 24 6.51 3.31 7.55
C LYS A 24 6.56 3.28 9.08
N ALA A 25 5.41 3.48 9.76
CA ALA A 25 5.30 3.39 11.22
C ALA A 25 5.65 1.98 11.73
N VAL A 26 5.12 0.93 11.11
CA VAL A 26 5.45 -0.46 11.45
C VAL A 26 6.95 -0.73 11.31
N GLY A 27 7.57 -0.23 10.24
CA GLY A 27 9.01 -0.39 10.04
C GLY A 27 9.85 0.33 11.08
N ASN A 28 9.45 1.53 11.48
CA ASN A 28 10.12 2.29 12.52
C ASN A 28 9.99 1.63 13.89
N GLU A 29 8.79 1.18 14.26
CA GLU A 29 8.50 0.52 15.53
C GLU A 29 9.30 -0.78 15.69
N LEU A 30 9.49 -1.53 14.61
CA LEU A 30 10.18 -2.82 14.65
C LEU A 30 11.66 -2.75 14.22
N ARG A 31 12.18 -1.55 14.02
CA ARG A 31 13.55 -1.33 13.55
C ARG A 31 14.60 -1.95 14.48
N ASP A 32 14.43 -1.76 15.79
CA ASP A 32 15.36 -2.28 16.80
C ASP A 32 15.26 -3.80 16.97
N ARG A 33 14.16 -4.39 16.47
CA ARG A 33 13.97 -5.84 16.38
C ARG A 33 14.50 -6.45 15.07
N GLY A 34 15.25 -5.68 14.28
CA GLY A 34 15.89 -6.15 13.06
C GLY A 34 15.04 -6.05 11.79
N LEU A 35 13.92 -5.33 11.81
CA LEU A 35 13.14 -5.07 10.61
C LEU A 35 13.72 -3.89 9.82
N ARG A 36 13.70 -4.00 8.48
CA ARG A 36 14.08 -2.93 7.55
C ARG A 36 13.00 -2.79 6.48
N ILE A 37 12.76 -1.57 6.04
CA ILE A 37 11.92 -1.30 4.86
C ILE A 37 12.84 -0.97 3.70
N LEU A 38 12.61 -1.62 2.57
CA LEU A 38 13.19 -1.30 1.28
C LEU A 38 12.05 -0.86 0.35
N GLU A 39 12.01 0.42 0.04
CA GLU A 39 11.02 0.96 -0.90
C GLU A 39 11.45 0.64 -2.33
N VAL A 40 10.56 0.00 -3.08
CA VAL A 40 10.76 -0.42 -4.47
C VAL A 40 9.77 0.34 -5.34
N ARG A 41 10.28 1.08 -6.30
CA ARG A 41 9.45 1.79 -7.25
C ARG A 41 8.87 0.85 -8.30
N LYS A 42 7.77 1.24 -8.91
CA LYS A 42 7.09 0.44 -9.92
C LYS A 42 7.99 0.07 -11.11
N ASP A 43 8.85 0.98 -11.55
CA ASP A 43 9.80 0.76 -12.64
C ASP A 43 10.91 -0.25 -12.28
N GLN A 44 11.12 -0.53 -10.99
CA GLN A 44 12.09 -1.49 -10.47
C GLN A 44 11.51 -2.89 -10.21
N LEU A 45 10.22 -3.12 -10.49
CA LEU A 45 9.59 -4.43 -10.21
C LEU A 45 10.25 -5.59 -10.96
N ARG A 46 10.85 -5.33 -12.11
CA ARG A 46 11.62 -6.34 -12.87
C ARG A 46 12.93 -6.73 -12.17
N GLU A 47 13.45 -5.86 -11.31
CA GLU A 47 14.68 -6.11 -10.54
C GLU A 47 14.41 -6.89 -9.24
N LEU A 48 13.13 -7.08 -8.86
CA LEU A 48 12.77 -7.77 -7.63
C LEU A 48 13.44 -9.14 -7.44
N PRO A 49 13.59 -10.00 -8.48
CA PRO A 49 14.28 -11.27 -8.33
C PRO A 49 15.71 -11.10 -7.82
N TRP A 50 16.45 -10.14 -8.37
CA TRP A 50 17.81 -9.81 -7.95
C TRP A 50 17.87 -9.24 -6.53
N ILE A 51 16.90 -8.38 -6.19
CA ILE A 51 16.78 -7.80 -4.85
C ILE A 51 16.51 -8.92 -3.84
N LEU A 52 15.57 -9.82 -4.11
CA LEU A 52 15.23 -10.94 -3.24
C LEU A 52 16.42 -11.87 -3.02
N ASP A 53 17.16 -12.18 -4.08
CA ASP A 53 18.35 -13.03 -4.00
C ASP A 53 19.44 -12.39 -3.15
N ALA A 54 19.69 -11.10 -3.35
CA ALA A 54 20.66 -10.34 -2.56
C ALA A 54 20.28 -10.25 -1.06
N LEU A 55 18.98 -10.23 -0.74
CA LEU A 55 18.52 -10.17 0.64
C LEU A 55 18.48 -11.55 1.33
N ASN A 56 18.42 -12.63 0.58
CA ASN A 56 18.18 -13.98 1.11
C ASN A 56 19.21 -14.44 2.16
N THR A 57 20.45 -14.02 2.02
CA THR A 57 21.55 -14.35 2.95
C THR A 57 21.67 -13.37 4.12
N ASN A 58 20.88 -12.28 4.12
CA ASN A 58 20.95 -11.26 5.15
C ASN A 58 20.18 -11.71 6.42
N PRO A 59 20.75 -11.59 7.63
CA PRO A 59 20.10 -12.01 8.87
C PRO A 59 18.92 -11.12 9.28
N LEU A 60 18.82 -9.91 8.72
CA LEU A 60 17.71 -8.99 8.99
C LEU A 60 16.43 -9.43 8.29
N LYS A 61 15.31 -8.88 8.72
CA LYS A 61 13.99 -9.06 8.09
C LYS A 61 13.63 -7.83 7.28
N PHE A 62 12.98 -8.03 6.14
CA PHE A 62 12.70 -6.96 5.19
C PHE A 62 11.23 -6.90 4.83
N ILE A 63 10.70 -5.67 4.79
CA ILE A 63 9.49 -5.34 4.05
C ILE A 63 9.95 -4.71 2.73
N LEU A 64 9.65 -5.37 1.61
CA LEU A 64 9.70 -4.73 0.30
C LEU A 64 8.42 -3.94 0.12
N PHE A 65 8.55 -2.62 0.17
CA PHE A 65 7.42 -1.72 0.14
C PHE A 65 7.23 -1.14 -1.26
N ILE A 66 6.07 -1.41 -1.87
CA ILE A 66 5.66 -0.91 -3.18
C ILE A 66 4.54 0.09 -2.95
N ASP A 67 4.86 1.38 -3.05
CA ASP A 67 3.86 2.43 -2.83
C ASP A 67 3.12 2.79 -4.12
N ASP A 68 1.82 3.06 -3.99
CA ASP A 68 0.90 3.45 -5.08
C ASP A 68 0.87 2.47 -6.27
N LEU A 69 0.77 1.18 -5.94
CA LEU A 69 0.71 0.12 -6.93
C LEU A 69 -0.54 0.27 -7.81
N SER A 70 -0.32 0.47 -9.09
CA SER A 70 -1.37 0.52 -10.12
C SER A 70 -0.80 0.04 -11.45
N PHE A 71 -1.57 -0.72 -12.20
CA PHE A 71 -1.16 -1.21 -13.50
C PHE A 71 -1.97 -0.60 -14.63
N GLN A 72 -1.37 -0.52 -15.79
CA GLN A 72 -2.04 -0.26 -17.05
C GLN A 72 -2.22 -1.59 -17.79
N LYS A 73 -3.08 -1.60 -18.80
CA LYS A 73 -3.18 -2.73 -19.72
C LYS A 73 -1.80 -2.95 -20.36
N ASP A 74 -1.33 -4.19 -20.41
CA ASP A 74 -0.05 -4.60 -20.98
C ASP A 74 1.21 -4.09 -20.23
N ASP A 75 1.11 -3.91 -18.90
CA ASP A 75 2.25 -3.50 -18.08
C ASP A 75 3.13 -4.71 -17.75
N ASP A 76 4.31 -4.79 -18.33
CA ASP A 76 5.26 -5.89 -18.06
C ASP A 76 5.62 -6.03 -16.57
N ASN A 77 5.50 -4.95 -15.79
CA ASN A 77 5.73 -4.98 -14.36
C ASN A 77 4.65 -5.79 -13.62
N PHE A 78 3.44 -5.88 -14.19
CA PHE A 78 2.38 -6.72 -13.68
C PHE A 78 2.79 -8.21 -13.70
N SER A 79 3.28 -8.68 -14.84
CA SER A 79 3.75 -10.06 -15.01
C SER A 79 4.92 -10.40 -14.09
N ALA A 80 5.86 -9.47 -13.90
CA ALA A 80 6.98 -9.63 -12.99
C ALA A 80 6.51 -9.78 -11.53
N LEU A 81 5.62 -8.91 -11.05
CA LEU A 81 5.09 -8.98 -9.69
C LEU A 81 4.26 -10.26 -9.48
N LYS A 82 3.44 -10.64 -10.47
CA LYS A 82 2.64 -11.87 -10.44
C LYS A 82 3.52 -13.10 -10.23
N ALA A 83 4.58 -13.25 -11.04
CA ALA A 83 5.53 -14.35 -10.94
C ALA A 83 6.19 -14.45 -9.55
N ILE A 84 6.51 -13.32 -8.94
CA ILE A 84 7.12 -13.28 -7.60
C ILE A 84 6.11 -13.68 -6.52
N LEU A 85 4.89 -13.16 -6.56
CA LEU A 85 3.84 -13.50 -5.60
C LEU A 85 3.42 -14.98 -5.70
N GLU A 86 3.51 -15.57 -6.89
CA GLU A 86 3.29 -17.01 -7.13
C GLU A 86 4.45 -17.89 -6.60
N GLY A 87 5.59 -17.30 -6.27
CA GLY A 87 6.77 -18.01 -5.80
C GLY A 87 7.52 -18.75 -6.92
N SER A 88 7.27 -18.42 -8.20
CA SER A 88 7.89 -19.08 -9.35
C SER A 88 9.32 -18.60 -9.65
N VAL A 89 9.73 -17.46 -9.11
CA VAL A 89 11.01 -16.80 -9.47
C VAL A 89 12.08 -16.88 -8.37
N SER A 90 11.69 -17.15 -7.12
CA SER A 90 12.66 -17.35 -6.02
C SER A 90 12.04 -18.29 -4.98
N ALA A 91 12.84 -19.20 -4.45
CA ALA A 91 12.47 -19.85 -3.20
C ALA A 91 12.09 -18.74 -2.21
N LYS A 92 10.86 -18.82 -1.63
CA LYS A 92 10.34 -17.79 -0.71
C LYS A 92 11.44 -17.41 0.29
N SER A 93 12.01 -16.22 0.13
CA SER A 93 12.98 -15.71 1.08
C SER A 93 12.29 -15.61 2.43
N ALA A 94 12.70 -16.45 3.38
CA ALA A 94 12.07 -16.54 4.70
C ALA A 94 12.19 -15.24 5.53
N ASN A 95 12.98 -14.30 5.05
CA ASN A 95 13.25 -13.02 5.69
C ASN A 95 12.66 -11.80 4.96
N VAL A 96 11.90 -11.99 3.88
CA VAL A 96 11.31 -10.91 3.08
C VAL A 96 9.81 -11.08 2.96
N VAL A 97 9.06 -9.97 3.07
CA VAL A 97 7.63 -9.88 2.83
C VAL A 97 7.33 -8.66 1.97
N ILE A 98 6.35 -8.76 1.09
CA ILE A 98 5.95 -7.67 0.20
C ILE A 98 4.73 -6.96 0.79
N TYR A 99 4.85 -5.65 0.96
CA TYR A 99 3.75 -4.77 1.31
C TYR A 99 3.51 -3.82 0.14
N ALA A 100 2.29 -3.79 -0.34
CA ALA A 100 1.90 -2.88 -1.41
C ALA A 100 0.75 -1.99 -0.97
N THR A 101 0.77 -0.72 -1.39
CA THR A 101 -0.39 0.16 -1.24
C THR A 101 -1.01 0.45 -2.59
N SER A 102 -2.32 0.68 -2.63
CA SER A 102 -3.02 1.16 -3.81
C SER A 102 -4.11 2.16 -3.43
N ASN A 103 -4.23 3.22 -4.21
CA ASN A 103 -5.29 4.22 -4.04
C ASN A 103 -6.64 3.76 -4.62
N ARG A 104 -6.73 2.53 -5.09
CA ARG A 104 -7.91 1.97 -5.74
C ARG A 104 -8.33 0.70 -5.05
N ARG A 105 -9.63 0.49 -4.99
CA ARG A 105 -10.22 -0.78 -4.56
C ARG A 105 -9.88 -1.90 -5.54
N HIS A 106 -9.66 -1.54 -6.81
CA HIS A 106 -9.19 -2.42 -7.86
C HIS A 106 -7.87 -1.86 -8.41
N LEU A 107 -6.86 -2.69 -8.54
CA LEU A 107 -5.50 -2.30 -8.98
C LEU A 107 -5.44 -1.71 -10.41
N VAL A 108 -6.56 -1.57 -11.10
CA VAL A 108 -6.66 -1.06 -12.49
C VAL A 108 -7.31 0.31 -12.59
N LYS A 109 -6.77 1.10 -13.52
CA LYS A 109 -7.40 2.32 -14.02
C LYS A 109 -8.59 1.96 -14.90
N GLU A 110 -9.81 2.19 -14.43
CA GLU A 110 -10.96 2.32 -15.31
C GLU A 110 -10.78 3.61 -16.13
N SER A 111 -10.33 3.48 -17.37
CA SER A 111 -10.41 4.59 -18.30
C SER A 111 -11.85 4.68 -18.81
N PHE A 112 -12.61 5.65 -18.32
CA PHE A 112 -13.96 5.96 -18.76
C PHE A 112 -14.05 6.51 -20.19
N SER A 113 -12.96 6.54 -20.97
CA SER A 113 -12.87 7.25 -22.25
C SER A 113 -12.88 6.38 -23.51
N GLN A 114 -13.30 5.11 -23.43
CA GLN A 114 -13.56 4.32 -24.65
C GLN A 114 -14.90 3.61 -24.56
N ARG A 115 -15.96 4.34 -24.92
CA ARG A 115 -17.18 3.76 -25.49
C ARG A 115 -16.79 3.30 -26.89
N ASP A 116 -16.68 2.02 -27.08
CA ASP A 116 -17.06 1.16 -28.20
C ASP A 116 -16.11 -0.04 -28.30
N GLY A 117 -16.65 -1.23 -28.15
CA GLY A 117 -16.23 -2.37 -28.98
C GLY A 117 -15.20 -3.35 -28.42
N ASP A 118 -14.99 -3.53 -27.09
CA ASP A 118 -14.15 -4.66 -26.68
C ASP A 118 -14.41 -5.18 -25.24
N ASP A 119 -15.63 -5.64 -25.00
CA ASP A 119 -16.05 -6.14 -23.68
C ASP A 119 -15.34 -7.45 -23.28
N ILE A 120 -14.82 -8.23 -24.23
CA ILE A 120 -14.16 -9.53 -23.97
C ILE A 120 -12.77 -9.31 -23.36
N HIS A 121 -11.98 -8.41 -23.90
CA HIS A 121 -10.62 -8.12 -23.38
C HIS A 121 -10.63 -7.33 -22.07
N ARG A 122 -11.74 -6.66 -21.73
CA ARG A 122 -11.91 -5.98 -20.42
C ARG A 122 -12.07 -7.01 -19.29
N ASN A 123 -12.81 -8.07 -19.53
CA ASN A 123 -13.04 -9.11 -18.54
C ASN A 123 -11.77 -9.88 -18.21
N ASP A 124 -10.93 -10.17 -19.20
CA ASP A 124 -9.68 -10.91 -19.01
C ASP A 124 -8.69 -10.10 -18.15
N THR A 125 -8.53 -8.81 -18.44
CA THR A 125 -7.65 -7.93 -17.65
C THR A 125 -8.15 -7.77 -16.21
N MET A 126 -9.46 -7.64 -16.00
CA MET A 126 -10.03 -7.56 -14.64
C MET A 126 -9.82 -8.85 -13.86
N GLN A 127 -9.98 -10.01 -14.48
CA GLN A 127 -9.76 -11.31 -13.85
C GLN A 127 -8.29 -11.51 -13.46
N GLU A 128 -7.37 -11.11 -14.31
CA GLU A 128 -5.92 -11.19 -14.01
C GLU A 128 -5.54 -10.36 -12.79
N ILE A 129 -6.16 -9.19 -12.63
CA ILE A 129 -5.87 -8.28 -11.52
C ILE A 129 -6.52 -8.71 -10.22
N ILE A 130 -7.74 -9.25 -10.29
CA ILE A 130 -8.37 -9.90 -9.15
C ILE A 130 -7.47 -11.05 -8.71
N SER A 131 -7.01 -11.87 -9.65
CA SER A 131 -6.07 -12.95 -9.43
C SER A 131 -4.76 -12.49 -8.77
N LEU A 132 -4.21 -11.35 -9.15
CA LEU A 132 -3.02 -10.78 -8.49
C LEU A 132 -3.31 -10.34 -7.06
N SER A 133 -4.45 -9.67 -6.84
CA SER A 133 -4.81 -9.19 -5.51
C SER A 133 -5.06 -10.36 -4.53
N GLU A 134 -5.60 -11.46 -5.01
CA GLU A 134 -5.82 -12.68 -4.22
C GLU A 134 -4.52 -13.37 -3.77
N ARG A 135 -3.40 -13.12 -4.49
CA ARG A 135 -2.08 -13.63 -4.11
C ARG A 135 -1.44 -12.90 -2.94
N PHE A 136 -1.93 -11.71 -2.61
CA PHE A 136 -1.62 -11.11 -1.32
C PHE A 136 -2.42 -11.84 -0.25
N GLY A 137 -1.74 -12.50 0.67
CA GLY A 137 -2.38 -13.32 1.70
C GLY A 137 -3.23 -12.51 2.69
N ILE A 138 -2.99 -11.19 2.79
CA ILE A 138 -3.76 -10.27 3.61
C ILE A 138 -4.11 -9.04 2.79
N GLN A 139 -5.40 -8.67 2.81
CA GLN A 139 -5.89 -7.44 2.20
C GLN A 139 -6.52 -6.56 3.28
N ILE A 140 -6.08 -5.30 3.32
CA ILE A 140 -6.57 -4.32 4.30
C ILE A 140 -7.12 -3.11 3.55
N THR A 141 -8.36 -2.71 3.82
CA THR A 141 -8.96 -1.54 3.21
C THR A 141 -9.02 -0.38 4.20
N PHE A 142 -8.34 0.71 3.88
CA PHE A 142 -8.38 1.96 4.61
C PHE A 142 -9.54 2.82 4.08
N GLN A 143 -10.48 3.09 4.93
CA GLN A 143 -11.60 3.97 4.61
C GLN A 143 -11.29 5.40 5.03
N LYS A 144 -11.90 6.39 4.35
CA LYS A 144 -11.85 7.77 4.83
C LYS A 144 -12.43 7.83 6.24
N PRO A 145 -11.78 8.54 7.17
CA PRO A 145 -12.28 8.66 8.52
C PRO A 145 -13.65 9.37 8.53
N ASN A 146 -14.55 8.92 9.38
CA ASN A 146 -15.75 9.68 9.67
C ASN A 146 -15.38 11.00 10.40
N ARG A 147 -16.37 11.87 10.61
CA ARG A 147 -16.13 13.19 11.22
C ARG A 147 -15.43 13.07 12.57
N GLN A 148 -15.92 12.19 13.44
CA GLN A 148 -15.41 12.05 14.81
C GLN A 148 -13.95 11.56 14.78
N THR A 149 -13.67 10.50 14.06
CA THR A 149 -12.31 9.95 13.90
C THR A 149 -11.34 10.98 13.32
N TYR A 150 -11.79 11.78 12.35
CA TYR A 150 -10.96 12.84 11.77
C TYR A 150 -10.60 13.89 12.82
N LEU A 151 -11.57 14.36 13.59
CA LEU A 151 -11.34 15.36 14.65
C LEU A 151 -10.45 14.80 15.77
N ASP A 152 -10.62 13.53 16.13
CA ASP A 152 -9.76 12.87 17.12
C ASP A 152 -8.31 12.77 16.64
N ILE A 153 -8.09 12.48 15.35
CA ILE A 153 -6.75 12.48 14.73
C ILE A 153 -6.15 13.91 14.80
N VAL A 154 -6.93 14.93 14.45
CA VAL A 154 -6.45 16.33 14.48
C VAL A 154 -6.05 16.75 15.88
N ARG A 155 -6.88 16.43 16.90
CA ARG A 155 -6.56 16.73 18.31
C ARG A 155 -5.28 16.02 18.75
N HIS A 156 -5.20 14.71 18.47
CA HIS A 156 -4.02 13.92 18.81
C HIS A 156 -2.73 14.50 18.20
N LEU A 157 -2.77 14.88 16.94
CA LEU A 157 -1.61 15.48 16.25
C LEU A 157 -1.26 16.87 16.81
N ALA A 158 -2.25 17.66 17.24
CA ALA A 158 -2.01 18.95 17.87
C ALA A 158 -1.33 18.76 19.25
N ASP A 159 -1.83 17.83 20.05
CA ASP A 159 -1.27 17.49 21.36
C ASP A 159 0.16 16.95 21.23
N GLU A 160 0.40 16.03 20.32
CA GLU A 160 1.74 15.45 20.07
C GLU A 160 2.77 16.52 19.66
N ARG A 161 2.32 17.54 18.93
CA ARG A 161 3.18 18.67 18.52
C ARG A 161 3.26 19.79 19.53
N GLY A 162 2.60 19.68 20.67
CA GLY A 162 2.57 20.70 21.71
C GLY A 162 1.90 22.01 21.28
N VAL A 163 0.95 21.95 20.33
CA VAL A 163 0.21 23.13 19.86
C VAL A 163 -0.86 23.46 20.87
N SER A 164 -0.82 24.69 21.43
CA SER A 164 -1.91 25.19 22.27
C SER A 164 -3.07 25.64 21.39
N TYR A 165 -4.27 25.17 21.68
CA TYR A 165 -5.47 25.46 20.89
C TYR A 165 -6.73 25.53 21.77
N ASP A 166 -7.70 26.31 21.32
CA ASP A 166 -9.08 26.18 21.79
C ASP A 166 -9.76 25.01 21.05
N PRO A 167 -10.32 24.02 21.77
CA PRO A 167 -10.93 22.84 21.13
C PRO A 167 -12.01 23.17 20.10
N ALA A 168 -12.85 24.16 20.37
CA ALA A 168 -13.92 24.56 19.45
C ALA A 168 -13.35 25.19 18.17
N GLN A 169 -12.36 26.04 18.33
CA GLN A 169 -11.70 26.69 17.18
C GLN A 169 -10.93 25.68 16.33
N LEU A 170 -10.25 24.70 16.95
CA LEU A 170 -9.54 23.65 16.23
C LEU A 170 -10.50 22.82 15.37
N GLU A 171 -11.67 22.47 15.90
CA GLU A 171 -12.67 21.72 15.14
C GLU A 171 -13.19 22.50 13.93
N ILE A 172 -13.48 23.79 14.10
CA ILE A 172 -13.94 24.66 13.02
C ILE A 172 -12.90 24.73 11.90
N GLU A 173 -11.64 24.97 12.26
CA GLU A 173 -10.56 25.09 11.28
C GLU A 173 -10.26 23.74 10.60
N ALA A 174 -10.33 22.63 11.32
CA ALA A 174 -10.17 21.29 10.77
C ALA A 174 -11.26 20.96 9.73
N GLU A 175 -12.52 21.28 10.04
CA GLU A 175 -13.64 21.08 9.10
C GLU A 175 -13.52 21.98 7.87
N ARG A 176 -13.14 23.25 8.06
CA ARG A 176 -12.89 24.18 6.95
C ARG A 176 -11.78 23.65 6.04
N PHE A 177 -10.69 23.13 6.59
CA PHE A 177 -9.61 22.54 5.84
C PHE A 177 -10.07 21.31 5.06
N ALA A 178 -10.83 20.41 5.69
CA ALA A 178 -11.36 19.23 5.05
C ALA A 178 -12.28 19.58 3.86
N LEU A 179 -13.14 20.57 4.00
CA LEU A 179 -14.00 21.06 2.92
C LEU A 179 -13.19 21.63 1.76
N GLY A 180 -12.17 22.42 2.05
CA GLY A 180 -11.29 23.02 1.03
C GLY A 180 -10.44 21.99 0.26
N ARG A 181 -10.16 20.84 0.85
CA ARG A 181 -9.38 19.75 0.23
C ARG A 181 -10.22 18.61 -0.37
N GLY A 182 -11.54 18.74 -0.36
CA GLY A 182 -12.44 17.73 -0.94
C GLY A 182 -12.60 16.46 -0.09
N GLY A 183 -12.28 16.53 1.19
CA GLY A 183 -12.52 15.42 2.12
C GLY A 183 -11.67 15.44 3.40
N ARG A 184 -12.06 14.58 4.30
CA ARG A 184 -11.36 14.33 5.57
C ARG A 184 -10.30 13.25 5.34
N SER A 185 -9.09 13.66 5.02
CA SER A 185 -7.97 12.72 4.78
C SER A 185 -6.64 13.32 5.25
#